data_f06215f65c608dd0f474b7d518aaf074
#
_entry.id   f06215f65c608dd0f474b7d518aaf074
#
_cell.length_a   1.000
_cell.length_b   1.000
_cell.length_c   1.000
_cell.angle_alpha   90.00
_cell.angle_beta   90.00
_cell.angle_gamma   90.00
#
_symmetry.space_group_name_H-M   'P 1'
#
loop_
_entity.id
_entity.type
_entity.pdbx_description
1 polymer ?
#
loop_
_entity_poly.entity_id
_entity_poly.type
_entity_poly.pdbx_seq_one_letter_code
_entity_poly.pdbx_strand_id
1 'polypeptide(L)'
;MKNKKITGLIYTALACLFICACGKSEPAEPAAPEVEEEAEVTDPGAYEQFEESVSENESEQDIMSGALKAQYGYPSSYGAERERDGDKVRSYLTGKFVPSSIGDRRPVAIMLNNIKDAQPMTGVSYADVIYECVVEGALTRMMGIFENYDDLDKIGSVRSCRNYFVYYALELDSIYCHYGQSSYAVPLLKEPFVDNLSGLAAEGNTVFYRTTDREAPHNAYASAKGIKKGIEMMGYDTAYSPDYKGKFTFARDGDDHTPDSADAYDAKRVEPGYVINKPWFEYNEDDQKYYRFQYGDKQIDDMDGSQLAVDNIILQYSAWQQVDDNGYLGFDCHSGGKMTYITKGKAVDGTWIHFDLEEGATRYFDSQGYEIVFNQGKTWIEIIQDTKSDEVKVN
;
A
#
# COMPACT_ATOMS: atom_id res chain seq x y z
N MET A 1 -64.37 -36.57 13.21
CA MET A 1 -65.30 -36.04 14.25
C MET A 1 -64.58 -34.79 14.86
N LYS A 2 -65.04 -33.60 14.54
CA LYS A 2 -65.77 -32.66 15.42
C LYS A 2 -64.88 -32.20 16.60
N ASN A 3 -64.68 -30.97 16.96
CA ASN A 3 -65.24 -29.62 16.73
C ASN A 3 -64.26 -28.60 17.31
N LYS A 4 -64.01 -27.50 16.68
CA LYS A 4 -64.61 -26.17 16.80
C LYS A 4 -64.37 -25.39 18.11
N LYS A 5 -63.74 -24.20 17.93
CA LYS A 5 -64.19 -22.84 18.36
C LYS A 5 -63.76 -22.40 19.77
N ILE A 6 -63.49 -21.15 20.14
CA ILE A 6 -63.81 -19.78 19.65
C ILE A 6 -63.04 -18.78 20.52
N THR A 7 -62.53 -17.72 19.94
CA THR A 7 -62.51 -16.28 20.32
C THR A 7 -62.50 -15.82 21.80
N GLY A 8 -61.67 -14.85 22.07
CA GLY A 8 -61.81 -13.95 23.26
C GLY A 8 -60.84 -12.77 23.21
N LEU A 9 -61.31 -11.70 22.64
CA LEU A 9 -60.73 -10.34 22.69
C LEU A 9 -61.02 -9.72 24.07
N ILE A 10 -60.03 -9.23 24.80
CA ILE A 10 -60.28 -8.30 25.91
C ILE A 10 -59.23 -7.17 25.81
N TYR A 11 -59.72 -5.98 25.47
CA TYR A 11 -59.08 -4.68 25.70
C TYR A 11 -59.11 -4.35 27.18
N THR A 12 -57.99 -3.94 27.73
CA THR A 12 -58.00 -3.10 28.94
C THR A 12 -56.90 -2.06 28.81
N ALA A 13 -57.34 -0.82 28.67
CA ALA A 13 -56.53 0.37 28.85
C ALA A 13 -56.33 0.62 30.36
N LEU A 14 -55.15 0.98 30.79
CA LEU A 14 -54.98 1.78 31.98
C LEU A 14 -53.64 2.51 32.04
N ALA A 15 -53.76 3.83 31.97
CA ALA A 15 -53.13 4.88 32.74
C ALA A 15 -51.58 4.96 32.88
N CYS A 16 -51.10 6.06 32.34
CA CYS A 16 -49.80 6.71 32.61
C CYS A 16 -49.55 6.96 34.09
N LEU A 17 -48.36 6.60 34.54
CA LEU A 17 -47.72 7.22 35.68
C LEU A 17 -46.30 7.61 35.27
N PHE A 18 -46.07 8.90 35.11
CA PHE A 18 -44.74 9.51 34.98
C PHE A 18 -44.01 9.38 36.33
N ILE A 19 -42.95 8.62 36.36
CA ILE A 19 -41.95 8.74 37.40
C ILE A 19 -40.66 9.24 36.75
N CYS A 20 -40.33 10.53 36.94
CA CYS A 20 -39.01 11.07 36.65
C CYS A 20 -37.99 10.43 37.58
N ALA A 21 -37.20 9.51 37.04
CA ALA A 21 -35.97 9.06 37.66
C ALA A 21 -34.82 9.64 36.87
N CYS A 22 -34.05 10.57 37.44
CA CYS A 22 -32.74 10.97 36.97
C CYS A 22 -31.79 9.76 37.09
N GLY A 23 -31.71 8.97 36.05
CA GLY A 23 -30.66 7.97 35.85
C GLY A 23 -29.52 8.58 35.06
N LYS A 24 -28.33 8.59 35.63
CA LYS A 24 -27.08 8.82 34.88
C LYS A 24 -27.03 7.78 33.77
N SER A 25 -27.04 8.22 32.52
CA SER A 25 -26.72 7.35 31.38
C SER A 25 -25.25 6.91 31.50
N GLU A 26 -25.02 5.63 31.74
CA GLU A 26 -23.73 5.03 31.51
C GLU A 26 -23.39 5.23 30.02
N PRO A 27 -22.13 5.50 29.66
CA PRO A 27 -21.73 5.56 28.25
C PRO A 27 -22.01 4.19 27.63
N ALA A 28 -22.74 4.19 26.51
CA ALA A 28 -22.99 2.99 25.72
C ALA A 28 -21.64 2.32 25.41
N GLU A 29 -21.52 1.03 25.68
CA GLU A 29 -20.42 0.21 25.19
C GLU A 29 -20.29 0.44 23.68
N PRO A 30 -19.06 0.65 23.16
CA PRO A 30 -18.87 0.79 21.73
C PRO A 30 -19.38 -0.48 21.06
N ALA A 31 -20.28 -0.32 20.09
CA ALA A 31 -20.80 -1.43 19.30
C ALA A 31 -19.62 -2.23 18.73
N ALA A 32 -19.70 -3.55 18.83
CA ALA A 32 -18.74 -4.44 18.22
C ALA A 32 -18.55 -4.04 16.73
N PRO A 33 -17.33 -4.05 16.20
CA PRO A 33 -17.10 -3.67 14.80
C PRO A 33 -17.93 -4.57 13.90
N GLU A 34 -18.77 -3.97 13.04
CA GLU A 34 -19.34 -4.70 11.93
C GLU A 34 -18.18 -5.16 11.05
N VAL A 35 -17.94 -6.46 11.06
CA VAL A 35 -16.98 -7.13 10.18
C VAL A 35 -17.55 -7.00 8.78
N GLU A 36 -16.81 -6.39 7.85
CA GLU A 36 -17.10 -6.58 6.42
C GLU A 36 -17.04 -8.10 6.18
N GLU A 37 -18.17 -8.71 5.88
CA GLU A 37 -18.22 -10.08 5.38
C GLU A 37 -17.55 -10.05 4.01
N GLU A 38 -16.26 -10.44 3.94
CA GLU A 38 -15.61 -10.63 2.64
C GLU A 38 -16.27 -11.85 1.97
N ALA A 39 -16.50 -11.74 0.66
CA ALA A 39 -17.13 -12.83 -0.10
C ALA A 39 -16.35 -14.13 0.11
N GLU A 40 -17.08 -15.25 0.30
CA GLU A 40 -16.46 -16.57 0.38
C GLU A 40 -15.64 -16.84 -0.89
N VAL A 41 -14.45 -17.40 -0.71
CA VAL A 41 -13.60 -17.83 -1.82
C VAL A 41 -14.30 -18.95 -2.56
N THR A 42 -14.59 -18.73 -3.85
CA THR A 42 -15.24 -19.72 -4.70
C THR A 42 -14.28 -20.79 -5.18
N ASP A 43 -12.99 -20.47 -5.29
CA ASP A 43 -11.91 -21.41 -5.62
C ASP A 43 -10.66 -21.09 -4.75
N PRO A 44 -10.44 -21.82 -3.65
CA PRO A 44 -9.28 -21.61 -2.77
C PRO A 44 -7.92 -21.84 -3.45
N GLY A 45 -7.86 -22.66 -4.49
CA GLY A 45 -6.63 -22.98 -5.22
C GLY A 45 -6.35 -22.04 -6.40
N ALA A 46 -7.28 -21.15 -6.76
CA ALA A 46 -7.13 -20.33 -7.96
C ALA A 46 -5.92 -19.37 -7.90
N TYR A 47 -5.58 -18.87 -6.71
CA TYR A 47 -4.43 -18.00 -6.56
C TYR A 47 -3.10 -18.76 -6.67
N GLU A 48 -3.00 -19.93 -6.04
CA GLU A 48 -1.83 -20.82 -6.16
C GLU A 48 -1.62 -21.23 -7.64
N GLN A 49 -2.70 -21.57 -8.35
CA GLN A 49 -2.62 -21.88 -9.78
C GLN A 49 -2.15 -20.67 -10.61
N PHE A 50 -2.54 -19.46 -10.23
CA PHE A 50 -2.02 -18.26 -10.89
C PHE A 50 -0.53 -18.08 -10.62
N GLU A 51 -0.08 -18.19 -9.37
CA GLU A 51 1.36 -18.10 -9.03
C GLU A 51 2.18 -19.17 -9.75
N GLU A 52 1.71 -20.41 -9.79
CA GLU A 52 2.34 -21.48 -10.56
C GLU A 52 2.39 -21.15 -12.07
N SER A 53 1.29 -20.65 -12.64
CA SER A 53 1.25 -20.32 -14.08
C SER A 53 2.19 -19.18 -14.47
N VAL A 54 2.38 -18.20 -13.57
CA VAL A 54 3.33 -17.12 -13.77
C VAL A 54 4.76 -17.65 -13.66
N SER A 55 5.05 -18.53 -12.71
CA SER A 55 6.38 -19.12 -12.53
C SER A 55 6.78 -20.08 -13.66
N GLU A 56 5.81 -20.70 -14.33
CA GLU A 56 6.05 -21.65 -15.46
C GLU A 56 6.14 -20.96 -16.82
N ASN A 57 5.55 -19.77 -16.98
CA ASN A 57 5.60 -19.00 -18.22
C ASN A 57 6.91 -18.23 -18.31
N GLU A 58 7.96 -18.83 -18.85
CA GLU A 58 9.15 -18.10 -19.32
C GLU A 58 8.74 -17.16 -20.47
N SER A 59 8.29 -15.96 -20.11
CA SER A 59 8.08 -14.88 -21.06
C SER A 59 9.43 -14.39 -21.64
N GLU A 60 9.39 -13.65 -22.75
CA GLU A 60 10.61 -12.95 -23.22
C GLU A 60 11.23 -12.07 -22.11
N GLN A 61 10.41 -11.61 -21.17
CA GLN A 61 10.83 -10.82 -20.00
C GLN A 61 11.56 -11.65 -18.97
N ASP A 62 11.15 -12.92 -18.74
CA ASP A 62 11.85 -13.82 -17.81
C ASP A 62 13.21 -14.22 -18.36
N ILE A 63 13.30 -14.44 -19.68
CA ILE A 63 14.58 -14.69 -20.36
C ILE A 63 15.48 -13.45 -20.23
N MET A 64 14.93 -12.24 -20.42
CA MET A 64 15.68 -10.99 -20.26
C MET A 64 16.06 -10.76 -18.80
N SER A 65 15.14 -11.00 -17.85
CA SER A 65 15.42 -10.95 -16.41
C SER A 65 16.50 -11.92 -16.00
N GLY A 66 16.45 -13.16 -16.48
CA GLY A 66 17.50 -14.16 -16.28
C GLY A 66 18.84 -13.73 -16.86
N ALA A 67 18.85 -13.14 -18.04
CA ALA A 67 20.06 -12.62 -18.68
C ALA A 67 20.64 -11.42 -17.90
N LEU A 68 19.80 -10.52 -17.43
CA LEU A 68 20.21 -9.38 -16.58
C LEU A 68 20.74 -9.86 -15.23
N LYS A 69 20.05 -10.77 -14.55
CA LYS A 69 20.53 -11.42 -13.31
C LYS A 69 21.89 -12.08 -13.51
N ALA A 70 22.10 -12.78 -14.63
CA ALA A 70 23.36 -13.44 -14.96
C ALA A 70 24.49 -12.46 -15.34
N GLN A 71 24.14 -11.33 -15.98
CA GLN A 71 25.09 -10.33 -16.47
C GLN A 71 25.55 -9.36 -15.37
N TYR A 72 24.62 -8.87 -14.56
CA TYR A 72 24.90 -7.83 -13.59
C TYR A 72 25.04 -8.35 -12.15
N GLY A 73 24.61 -9.59 -11.89
CA GLY A 73 24.57 -10.13 -10.55
C GLY A 73 23.64 -9.31 -9.64
N TYR A 74 23.85 -9.41 -8.34
CA TYR A 74 23.18 -8.52 -7.41
C TYR A 74 23.66 -7.08 -7.61
N PRO A 75 22.75 -6.07 -7.57
CA PRO A 75 23.10 -4.68 -7.73
C PRO A 75 24.24 -4.26 -6.80
N SER A 76 25.07 -3.30 -7.23
CA SER A 76 26.25 -2.85 -6.48
C SER A 76 25.94 -2.25 -5.11
N SER A 77 24.70 -1.77 -4.91
CA SER A 77 24.19 -1.32 -3.61
C SER A 77 23.90 -2.47 -2.63
N TYR A 78 23.77 -3.70 -3.15
CA TYR A 78 23.53 -4.89 -2.34
C TYR A 78 24.76 -5.20 -1.48
N GLY A 79 24.62 -4.99 -0.17
CA GLY A 79 25.72 -5.19 0.78
C GLY A 79 26.55 -3.97 1.10
N ALA A 80 26.33 -2.83 0.46
CA ALA A 80 26.95 -1.58 0.89
C ALA A 80 26.38 -1.14 2.25
N GLU A 81 27.27 -0.76 3.18
CA GLU A 81 26.82 -0.14 4.42
C GLU A 81 26.16 1.20 4.13
N ARG A 82 25.03 1.48 4.82
CA ARG A 82 24.38 2.79 4.74
C ARG A 82 25.28 3.88 5.27
N GLU A 83 25.36 4.97 4.53
CA GLU A 83 26.11 6.17 4.94
C GLU A 83 25.53 6.75 6.22
N ARG A 84 26.43 7.18 7.13
CA ARG A 84 26.08 7.81 8.41
C ARG A 84 26.80 9.14 8.55
N ASP A 85 26.11 10.11 9.15
CA ASP A 85 26.66 11.42 9.51
C ASP A 85 26.21 11.77 10.94
N GLY A 86 27.12 11.58 11.91
CA GLY A 86 26.82 11.75 13.32
C GLY A 86 25.72 10.82 13.82
N ASP A 87 24.62 11.40 14.26
CA ASP A 87 23.41 10.71 14.74
C ASP A 87 22.37 10.43 13.63
N LYS A 88 22.77 10.63 12.36
CA LYS A 88 21.92 10.41 11.19
C LYS A 88 22.38 9.21 10.37
N VAL A 89 21.44 8.64 9.63
CA VAL A 89 21.67 7.56 8.67
C VAL A 89 20.88 7.84 7.39
N ARG A 90 21.37 7.36 6.24
CA ARG A 90 20.61 7.40 4.98
C ARG A 90 19.36 6.57 5.11
N SER A 91 18.20 7.17 4.80
CA SER A 91 16.93 6.46 4.69
C SER A 91 16.97 5.46 3.54
N TYR A 92 16.49 4.24 3.78
CA TYR A 92 16.26 3.26 2.73
C TYR A 92 15.08 3.63 1.81
N LEU A 93 14.20 4.54 2.26
CA LEU A 93 12.98 4.89 1.54
C LEU A 93 13.09 6.16 0.71
N THR A 94 13.97 7.08 1.12
CA THR A 94 14.07 8.41 0.48
C THR A 94 15.49 8.80 0.06
N GLY A 95 16.51 8.06 0.50
CA GLY A 95 17.91 8.39 0.29
C GLY A 95 18.40 9.64 1.07
N LYS A 96 17.52 10.32 1.81
CA LYS A 96 17.85 11.49 2.63
C LYS A 96 18.43 11.08 3.98
N PHE A 97 19.21 11.93 4.59
CA PHE A 97 19.65 11.73 5.97
C PHE A 97 18.50 11.98 6.96
N VAL A 98 18.22 10.98 7.77
CA VAL A 98 17.23 11.03 8.84
C VAL A 98 17.90 10.71 10.19
N PRO A 99 17.32 11.08 11.33
CA PRO A 99 17.84 10.63 12.64
C PRO A 99 17.94 9.10 12.68
N SER A 100 19.01 8.55 13.25
CA SER A 100 19.21 7.11 13.36
C SER A 100 18.08 6.43 14.14
N SER A 101 17.46 7.12 15.10
CA SER A 101 16.28 6.64 15.82
C SER A 101 15.05 6.40 14.92
N ILE A 102 15.01 7.00 13.74
CA ILE A 102 14.00 6.81 12.70
C ILE A 102 14.51 5.82 11.65
N GLY A 103 15.64 6.11 11.01
CA GLY A 103 16.12 5.37 9.86
C GLY A 103 16.70 3.99 10.17
N ASP A 104 17.02 3.67 11.42
CA ASP A 104 17.43 2.32 11.83
C ASP A 104 16.25 1.45 12.25
N ARG A 105 15.03 1.99 12.21
CA ARG A 105 13.79 1.32 12.54
C ARG A 105 13.06 0.85 11.28
N ARG A 106 12.49 -0.35 11.34
CA ARG A 106 11.59 -0.86 10.30
C ARG A 106 10.41 0.11 10.08
N PRO A 107 10.06 0.41 8.85
CA PRO A 107 8.89 1.23 8.56
C PRO A 107 7.60 0.46 8.82
N VAL A 108 6.48 1.18 8.82
CA VAL A 108 5.16 0.55 8.81
C VAL A 108 4.51 0.72 7.45
N ALA A 109 3.96 -0.37 6.92
CA ALA A 109 3.19 -0.39 5.68
C ALA A 109 1.71 -0.40 6.03
N ILE A 110 0.95 0.61 5.64
CA ILE A 110 -0.46 0.76 6.04
C ILE A 110 -1.36 0.71 4.80
N MET A 111 -2.30 -0.24 4.79
CA MET A 111 -3.31 -0.33 3.74
C MET A 111 -4.27 0.84 3.80
N LEU A 112 -4.39 1.59 2.72
CA LEU A 112 -5.15 2.82 2.62
C LEU A 112 -6.27 2.71 1.59
N ASN A 113 -7.40 3.29 1.94
CA ASN A 113 -8.53 3.41 1.02
C ASN A 113 -8.20 4.38 -0.13
N ASN A 114 -8.86 4.23 -1.28
CA ASN A 114 -8.73 5.20 -2.36
C ASN A 114 -10.03 5.45 -3.12
N ILE A 115 -11.17 5.04 -2.58
CA ILE A 115 -12.46 5.33 -3.19
C ILE A 115 -12.90 6.78 -2.89
N LYS A 116 -13.85 7.27 -3.68
CA LYS A 116 -14.33 8.66 -3.57
C LYS A 116 -14.92 8.97 -2.20
N ASP A 117 -15.70 8.06 -1.62
CA ASP A 117 -16.38 8.24 -0.33
C ASP A 117 -15.42 8.26 0.88
N ALA A 118 -14.18 7.84 0.66
CA ALA A 118 -13.12 7.91 1.66
C ALA A 118 -12.28 9.19 1.58
N GLN A 119 -12.53 10.06 0.59
CA GLN A 119 -11.76 11.29 0.42
C GLN A 119 -12.33 12.43 1.30
N PRO A 120 -11.48 13.37 1.77
CA PRO A 120 -10.01 13.30 1.75
C PRO A 120 -9.48 12.24 2.71
N MET A 121 -8.35 11.63 2.37
CA MET A 121 -7.61 10.72 3.24
C MET A 121 -6.76 11.52 4.24
N THR A 122 -6.33 10.87 5.31
CA THR A 122 -5.57 11.53 6.38
C THR A 122 -4.21 10.87 6.57
N GLY A 123 -3.14 11.65 6.61
CA GLY A 123 -1.78 11.19 6.90
C GLY A 123 -1.03 10.59 5.71
N VAL A 124 -1.62 10.54 4.52
CA VAL A 124 -1.00 9.96 3.31
C VAL A 124 0.20 10.78 2.86
N SER A 125 0.16 12.10 3.02
CA SER A 125 1.26 13.02 2.67
C SER A 125 2.56 12.73 3.43
N TYR A 126 2.49 12.00 4.54
CA TYR A 126 3.64 11.61 5.38
C TYR A 126 4.29 10.29 4.93
N ALA A 127 3.64 9.51 4.07
CA ALA A 127 4.25 8.30 3.52
C ALA A 127 5.48 8.67 2.68
N ASP A 128 6.53 7.84 2.78
CA ASP A 128 7.78 8.00 2.04
C ASP A 128 7.73 7.25 0.71
N VAL A 129 7.05 6.09 0.70
CA VAL A 129 6.73 5.32 -0.50
C VAL A 129 5.24 5.02 -0.51
N ILE A 130 4.60 5.14 -1.66
CA ILE A 130 3.19 4.81 -1.85
C ILE A 130 3.09 3.81 -3.01
N TYR A 131 2.46 2.68 -2.76
CA TYR A 131 2.01 1.76 -3.80
C TYR A 131 0.54 2.00 -4.08
N GLU A 132 0.15 2.01 -5.35
CA GLU A 132 -1.24 1.97 -5.77
C GLU A 132 -1.46 0.82 -6.75
N CYS A 133 -2.51 0.04 -6.54
CA CYS A 133 -2.84 -1.09 -7.38
C CYS A 133 -4.36 -1.25 -7.50
N VAL A 134 -4.81 -1.80 -8.60
CA VAL A 134 -6.21 -2.18 -8.81
C VAL A 134 -6.58 -3.33 -7.88
N VAL A 135 -7.78 -3.26 -7.34
CA VAL A 135 -8.47 -4.31 -6.59
C VAL A 135 -9.80 -4.65 -7.29
N GLU A 136 -10.67 -5.39 -6.64
CA GLU A 136 -11.98 -5.80 -7.19
C GLU A 136 -12.78 -4.60 -7.70
N GLY A 137 -13.58 -4.81 -8.75
CA GLY A 137 -14.45 -3.79 -9.34
C GLY A 137 -13.71 -2.63 -10.01
N ALA A 138 -12.46 -2.83 -10.42
CA ALA A 138 -11.57 -1.83 -11.01
C ALA A 138 -11.32 -0.60 -10.09
N LEU A 139 -11.60 -0.72 -8.80
CA LEU A 139 -11.21 0.25 -7.79
C LEU A 139 -9.70 0.17 -7.57
N THR A 140 -9.08 1.24 -7.07
CA THR A 140 -7.71 1.18 -6.60
C THR A 140 -7.64 1.20 -5.08
N ARG A 141 -6.57 0.64 -4.56
CA ARG A 141 -6.20 0.71 -3.14
C ARG A 141 -4.76 1.18 -3.05
N MET A 142 -4.43 1.89 -2.00
CA MET A 142 -3.06 2.34 -1.75
C MET A 142 -2.47 1.60 -0.56
N MET A 143 -1.16 1.54 -0.51
CA MET A 143 -0.38 1.18 0.67
C MET A 143 0.68 2.26 0.87
N GLY A 144 0.61 2.95 2.00
CA GLY A 144 1.62 3.93 2.39
C GLY A 144 2.68 3.29 3.28
N ILE A 145 3.95 3.56 2.99
CA ILE A 145 5.11 3.13 3.78
C ILE A 145 5.65 4.35 4.53
N PHE A 146 5.69 4.24 5.85
CA PHE A 146 6.04 5.33 6.74
C PHE A 146 7.29 5.00 7.54
N GLU A 147 8.39 5.69 7.32
CA GLU A 147 9.60 5.60 8.14
C GLU A 147 9.42 6.41 9.43
N ASN A 148 8.97 7.66 9.28
CA ASN A 148 8.64 8.53 10.41
C ASN A 148 7.12 8.67 10.59
N TYR A 149 6.57 7.90 11.52
CA TYR A 149 5.14 7.96 11.89
C TYR A 149 4.90 8.42 13.33
N ASP A 150 5.93 8.92 14.03
CA ASP A 150 5.93 9.11 15.49
C ASP A 150 4.85 10.06 16.01
N ASP A 151 4.50 11.09 15.25
CA ASP A 151 3.56 12.13 15.64
C ASP A 151 2.22 12.03 14.88
N LEU A 152 1.95 10.91 14.18
CA LEU A 152 0.74 10.75 13.39
C LEU A 152 -0.39 10.15 14.23
N ASP A 153 -1.32 10.98 14.67
CA ASP A 153 -2.46 10.55 15.50
C ASP A 153 -3.61 9.92 14.67
N LYS A 154 -3.65 10.16 13.35
CA LYS A 154 -4.73 9.69 12.47
C LYS A 154 -4.15 9.35 11.09
N ILE A 155 -4.10 8.07 10.74
CA ILE A 155 -3.66 7.59 9.42
C ILE A 155 -4.77 6.74 8.84
N GLY A 156 -5.24 7.06 7.65
CA GLY A 156 -6.28 6.27 7.00
C GLY A 156 -7.23 7.07 6.09
N SER A 157 -8.37 6.49 5.79
CA SER A 157 -8.96 5.27 6.39
C SER A 157 -8.23 4.02 5.94
N VAL A 158 -8.05 3.11 6.89
CA VAL A 158 -7.36 1.83 6.68
C VAL A 158 -8.30 0.80 6.08
N ARG A 159 -7.77 -0.08 5.21
CA ARG A 159 -8.57 -1.05 4.45
C ARG A 159 -7.98 -2.45 4.45
N SER A 160 -8.73 -3.36 3.81
CA SER A 160 -8.41 -4.77 3.76
C SER A 160 -7.16 -5.05 2.92
N CYS A 161 -6.39 -6.02 3.39
CA CYS A 161 -5.23 -6.59 2.72
C CYS A 161 -5.61 -7.33 1.43
N ARG A 162 -4.71 -7.31 0.47
CA ARG A 162 -4.59 -8.26 -0.65
C ARG A 162 -3.17 -8.81 -0.63
N ASN A 163 -2.99 -10.07 -0.99
CA ASN A 163 -1.70 -10.75 -0.83
C ASN A 163 -0.55 -10.05 -1.58
N TYR A 164 -0.76 -9.54 -2.80
CA TYR A 164 0.28 -8.80 -3.52
C TYR A 164 0.78 -7.56 -2.79
N PHE A 165 -0.04 -6.89 -1.97
CA PHE A 165 0.44 -5.80 -1.11
C PHE A 165 1.33 -6.29 0.04
N VAL A 166 1.10 -7.51 0.54
CA VAL A 166 1.98 -8.10 1.56
C VAL A 166 3.38 -8.30 0.98
N TYR A 167 3.49 -8.87 -0.23
CA TYR A 167 4.77 -9.03 -0.90
C TYR A 167 5.52 -7.70 -1.08
N TYR A 168 4.82 -6.65 -1.54
CA TYR A 168 5.45 -5.31 -1.64
C TYR A 168 5.86 -4.72 -0.28
N ALA A 169 5.15 -5.02 0.81
CA ALA A 169 5.55 -4.60 2.15
C ALA A 169 6.79 -5.34 2.64
N LEU A 170 6.91 -6.64 2.34
CA LEU A 170 8.07 -7.46 2.69
C LEU A 170 9.35 -6.98 2.00
N GLU A 171 9.28 -6.52 0.75
CA GLU A 171 10.42 -5.93 0.04
C GLU A 171 11.06 -4.72 0.76
N LEU A 172 10.35 -4.14 1.71
CA LEU A 172 10.78 -2.98 2.49
C LEU A 172 11.01 -3.33 3.98
N ASP A 173 11.01 -4.62 4.31
CA ASP A 173 11.09 -5.13 5.69
C ASP A 173 10.10 -4.43 6.63
N SER A 174 8.89 -4.14 6.13
CA SER A 174 7.89 -3.35 6.83
C SER A 174 7.04 -4.19 7.78
N ILE A 175 6.58 -3.58 8.89
CA ILE A 175 5.50 -4.13 9.71
C ILE A 175 4.18 -3.74 9.04
N TYR A 176 3.38 -4.73 8.64
CA TYR A 176 2.21 -4.53 7.80
C TYR A 176 0.95 -4.25 8.62
N CYS A 177 0.20 -3.20 8.31
CA CYS A 177 -1.01 -2.77 9.03
C CYS A 177 -2.23 -2.78 8.10
N HIS A 178 -3.28 -3.52 8.46
CA HIS A 178 -4.49 -3.62 7.65
C HIS A 178 -5.75 -3.80 8.50
N TYR A 179 -6.91 -3.43 7.95
CA TYR A 179 -8.20 -3.67 8.59
C TYR A 179 -9.09 -4.50 7.66
N GLY A 180 -9.17 -5.81 7.91
CA GLY A 180 -9.73 -6.81 7.00
C GLY A 180 -8.67 -7.38 6.03
N GLN A 181 -9.01 -8.49 5.38
CA GLN A 181 -8.16 -9.13 4.37
C GLN A 181 -9.02 -9.97 3.43
N SER A 182 -8.53 -10.22 2.21
CA SER A 182 -9.09 -11.27 1.37
C SER A 182 -8.75 -12.65 1.92
N SER A 183 -9.59 -13.63 1.62
CA SER A 183 -9.32 -15.02 2.03
C SER A 183 -8.03 -15.55 1.40
N TYR A 184 -7.66 -15.07 0.21
CA TYR A 184 -6.40 -15.40 -0.45
C TYR A 184 -5.15 -14.86 0.27
N ALA A 185 -5.29 -13.79 1.05
CA ALA A 185 -4.18 -13.26 1.84
C ALA A 185 -3.99 -13.99 3.18
N VAL A 186 -4.99 -14.73 3.66
CA VAL A 186 -4.96 -15.38 4.99
C VAL A 186 -3.80 -16.37 5.17
N PRO A 187 -3.46 -17.25 4.20
CA PRO A 187 -2.31 -18.13 4.34
C PRO A 187 -1.01 -17.33 4.53
N LEU A 188 -0.73 -16.37 3.66
CA LEU A 188 0.47 -15.54 3.70
C LEU A 188 0.58 -14.73 4.99
N LEU A 189 -0.52 -14.12 5.45
CA LEU A 189 -0.54 -13.36 6.72
C LEU A 189 -0.25 -14.21 7.97
N LYS A 190 -0.28 -15.53 7.87
CA LYS A 190 0.05 -16.47 8.97
C LYS A 190 1.50 -16.95 8.92
N GLU A 191 2.22 -16.64 7.85
CA GLU A 191 3.62 -17.02 7.74
C GLU A 191 4.46 -16.31 8.81
N PRO A 192 5.41 -17.01 9.45
CA PRO A 192 6.18 -16.46 10.57
C PRO A 192 7.09 -15.28 10.20
N PHE A 193 7.35 -15.06 8.92
CA PHE A 193 8.13 -13.92 8.42
C PHE A 193 7.26 -12.70 8.09
N VAL A 194 5.93 -12.77 8.26
CA VAL A 194 5.00 -11.68 7.99
C VAL A 194 4.56 -11.03 9.30
N ASP A 195 5.28 -10.02 9.74
CA ASP A 195 4.86 -9.20 10.87
C ASP A 195 3.69 -8.30 10.47
N ASN A 196 2.49 -8.60 10.98
CA ASN A 196 1.30 -7.82 10.61
C ASN A 196 0.44 -7.45 11.83
N LEU A 197 -0.20 -6.29 11.75
CA LEU A 197 -1.17 -5.77 12.72
C LEU A 197 -2.55 -5.73 12.06
N SER A 198 -3.44 -6.61 12.49
CA SER A 198 -4.75 -6.79 11.88
C SER A 198 -5.87 -6.15 12.72
N GLY A 199 -6.73 -5.35 12.08
CA GLY A 199 -7.94 -4.81 12.71
C GLY A 199 -8.96 -5.88 13.11
N LEU A 200 -8.82 -7.12 12.64
CA LEU A 200 -9.68 -8.26 12.97
C LEU A 200 -9.08 -9.19 14.04
N ALA A 201 -7.85 -8.96 14.48
CA ALA A 201 -7.17 -9.75 15.49
C ALA A 201 -7.25 -9.10 16.89
N ALA A 202 -6.64 -9.76 17.89
CA ALA A 202 -6.75 -9.33 19.28
C ALA A 202 -6.15 -7.94 19.55
N GLU A 203 -5.11 -7.55 18.80
CA GLU A 203 -4.47 -6.24 18.88
C GLU A 203 -5.28 -5.14 18.16
N GLY A 204 -6.26 -5.50 17.34
CA GLY A 204 -6.99 -4.59 16.45
C GLY A 204 -7.55 -3.36 17.16
N ASN A 205 -8.21 -3.52 18.29
CA ASN A 205 -8.75 -2.41 19.08
C ASN A 205 -7.67 -1.55 19.77
N THR A 206 -6.43 -2.01 19.80
CA THR A 206 -5.29 -1.24 20.30
C THR A 206 -4.66 -0.39 19.20
N VAL A 207 -4.52 -0.98 18.00
CA VAL A 207 -3.88 -0.35 16.85
C VAL A 207 -4.81 0.61 16.15
N PHE A 208 -6.07 0.21 15.96
CA PHE A 208 -7.05 0.91 15.15
C PHE A 208 -8.20 1.43 16.00
N TYR A 209 -8.84 2.49 15.50
CA TYR A 209 -10.06 3.05 16.04
C TYR A 209 -10.99 3.50 14.92
N ARG A 210 -12.29 3.59 15.21
CA ARG A 210 -13.26 4.10 14.25
C ARG A 210 -13.74 5.49 14.68
N THR A 211 -13.94 6.34 13.69
CA THR A 211 -14.53 7.67 13.87
C THR A 211 -16.02 7.63 13.55
N THR A 212 -16.74 8.69 13.93
CA THR A 212 -18.19 8.83 13.71
C THR A 212 -18.55 9.86 12.65
N ASP A 213 -17.54 10.49 12.05
CA ASP A 213 -17.68 11.49 10.98
C ASP A 213 -17.90 10.86 9.60
N ARG A 214 -17.68 9.58 9.48
CA ARG A 214 -17.90 8.77 8.28
C ARG A 214 -18.56 7.46 8.65
N GLU A 215 -19.24 6.85 7.66
CA GLU A 215 -19.83 5.53 7.83
C GLU A 215 -18.79 4.42 7.67
N ALA A 216 -19.04 3.28 8.34
CA ALA A 216 -18.26 2.07 8.07
C ALA A 216 -18.50 1.62 6.60
N PRO A 217 -17.50 1.08 5.96
CA PRO A 217 -16.17 0.71 6.45
C PRO A 217 -15.09 1.82 6.26
N HIS A 218 -15.47 3.06 5.92
CA HIS A 218 -14.57 4.13 5.52
C HIS A 218 -14.06 5.00 6.69
N ASN A 219 -14.23 4.54 7.92
CA ASN A 219 -13.99 5.29 9.17
C ASN A 219 -12.98 4.64 10.12
N ALA A 220 -12.22 3.62 9.67
CA ALA A 220 -11.17 3.00 10.47
C ALA A 220 -9.82 3.70 10.27
N TYR A 221 -9.14 4.05 11.35
CA TYR A 221 -7.86 4.76 11.33
C TYR A 221 -6.86 4.09 12.27
N ALA A 222 -5.57 4.19 11.92
CA ALA A 222 -4.45 3.87 12.79
C ALA A 222 -3.88 5.14 13.42
N SER A 223 -3.12 4.98 14.50
CA SER A 223 -2.33 6.04 15.11
C SER A 223 -0.93 5.56 15.47
N ALA A 224 0.05 6.46 15.50
CA ALA A 224 1.40 6.15 15.93
C ALA A 224 1.44 5.42 17.29
N LYS A 225 0.68 5.92 18.25
CA LYS A 225 0.57 5.31 19.58
C LYS A 225 -0.02 3.90 19.52
N GLY A 226 -1.06 3.71 18.73
CA GLY A 226 -1.70 2.40 18.55
C GLY A 226 -0.76 1.40 17.87
N ILE A 227 -0.10 1.80 16.81
CA ILE A 227 0.87 0.97 16.06
C ILE A 227 2.02 0.54 16.99
N LYS A 228 2.67 1.49 17.68
CA LYS A 228 3.77 1.17 18.62
C LYS A 228 3.34 0.18 19.70
N LYS A 229 2.14 0.35 20.24
CA LYS A 229 1.62 -0.58 21.24
C LYS A 229 1.25 -1.93 20.65
N GLY A 230 0.74 -1.99 19.42
CA GLY A 230 0.50 -3.24 18.70
C GLY A 230 1.79 -4.02 18.46
N ILE A 231 2.84 -3.35 17.98
CA ILE A 231 4.18 -3.92 17.80
C ILE A 231 4.71 -4.53 19.12
N GLU A 232 4.61 -3.77 20.22
CA GLU A 232 5.00 -4.26 21.56
C GLU A 232 4.18 -5.50 22.00
N MET A 233 2.86 -5.48 21.79
CA MET A 233 1.97 -6.59 22.13
C MET A 233 2.28 -7.86 21.36
N MET A 234 2.62 -7.74 20.09
CA MET A 234 2.96 -8.87 19.22
C MET A 234 4.42 -9.31 19.38
N GLY A 235 5.26 -8.49 20.00
CA GLY A 235 6.68 -8.77 20.22
C GLY A 235 7.51 -8.72 18.94
N TYR A 236 7.10 -7.91 17.96
CA TYR A 236 7.83 -7.75 16.70
C TYR A 236 9.12 -6.97 16.89
N ASP A 237 10.17 -7.39 16.20
CA ASP A 237 11.41 -6.63 16.15
C ASP A 237 11.21 -5.31 15.41
N THR A 238 11.74 -4.24 15.97
CA THR A 238 11.66 -2.90 15.38
C THR A 238 12.90 -2.51 14.59
N ALA A 239 14.00 -3.26 14.69
CA ALA A 239 15.16 -3.07 13.85
C ALA A 239 14.98 -3.78 12.50
N TYR A 240 15.58 -3.25 11.46
CA TYR A 240 15.65 -3.97 10.18
C TYR A 240 16.32 -5.33 10.35
N SER A 241 15.90 -6.30 9.55
CA SER A 241 16.55 -7.60 9.44
C SER A 241 18.04 -7.42 9.12
N PRO A 242 18.95 -8.19 9.71
CA PRO A 242 20.39 -8.02 9.50
C PRO A 242 20.81 -8.11 8.03
N ASP A 243 20.07 -8.87 7.23
CA ASP A 243 20.35 -9.10 5.81
C ASP A 243 19.63 -8.09 4.90
N TYR A 244 18.78 -7.21 5.45
CA TYR A 244 18.09 -6.19 4.66
C TYR A 244 19.06 -5.15 4.11
N LYS A 245 19.04 -4.94 2.79
CA LYS A 245 19.96 -4.05 2.07
C LYS A 245 19.27 -2.86 1.39
N GLY A 246 17.96 -2.71 1.61
CA GLY A 246 17.14 -1.69 0.98
C GLY A 246 16.69 -2.06 -0.43
N LYS A 247 15.57 -1.49 -0.85
CA LYS A 247 14.96 -1.69 -2.17
C LYS A 247 15.54 -0.75 -3.23
N PHE A 248 15.89 0.47 -2.88
CA PHE A 248 16.26 1.52 -3.82
C PHE A 248 17.75 1.87 -3.72
N THR A 249 18.34 2.22 -4.86
CA THR A 249 19.64 2.88 -4.94
C THR A 249 19.40 4.37 -5.14
N PHE A 250 19.88 5.22 -4.23
CA PHE A 250 19.66 6.67 -4.30
C PHE A 250 20.92 7.43 -4.69
N ALA A 251 20.72 8.56 -5.37
CA ALA A 251 21.72 9.57 -5.64
C ALA A 251 22.36 10.07 -4.33
N ARG A 252 23.64 10.44 -4.39
CA ARG A 252 24.31 11.14 -3.28
C ARG A 252 23.84 12.58 -3.21
N ASP A 253 24.15 13.25 -2.08
CA ASP A 253 23.81 14.64 -1.92
C ASP A 253 24.49 15.50 -2.98
N GLY A 254 23.68 16.28 -3.71
CA GLY A 254 24.15 17.15 -4.79
C GLY A 254 24.25 16.50 -6.16
N ASP A 255 24.10 15.17 -6.26
CA ASP A 255 24.04 14.48 -7.55
C ASP A 255 22.63 14.60 -8.16
N ASP A 256 22.57 14.64 -9.49
CA ASP A 256 21.34 14.67 -10.27
C ASP A 256 21.31 13.48 -11.22
N HIS A 257 20.34 12.61 -11.04
CA HIS A 257 20.11 11.44 -11.88
C HIS A 257 18.80 11.59 -12.68
N THR A 258 18.52 12.80 -13.15
CA THR A 258 17.44 13.01 -14.12
C THR A 258 17.78 12.27 -15.41
N PRO A 259 16.85 11.44 -15.96
CA PRO A 259 17.09 10.76 -17.22
C PRO A 259 17.49 11.71 -18.34
N ASP A 260 18.66 11.49 -18.93
CA ASP A 260 19.25 12.31 -20.01
C ASP A 260 19.74 11.47 -21.20
N SER A 261 19.48 10.15 -21.19
CA SER A 261 19.78 9.25 -22.30
C SER A 261 19.00 9.63 -23.57
N ALA A 262 19.42 9.09 -24.71
CA ALA A 262 18.71 9.30 -25.98
C ALA A 262 17.27 8.77 -25.98
N ASP A 263 16.97 7.84 -25.07
CA ASP A 263 15.64 7.24 -24.87
C ASP A 263 14.78 7.99 -23.85
N ALA A 264 15.34 9.02 -23.17
CA ALA A 264 14.60 9.82 -22.22
C ALA A 264 13.62 10.77 -22.93
N TYR A 265 12.44 10.93 -22.34
CA TYR A 265 11.40 11.80 -22.90
C TYR A 265 10.74 12.67 -21.83
N ASP A 266 9.98 13.68 -22.27
CA ASP A 266 9.29 14.59 -21.35
C ASP A 266 8.17 13.86 -20.60
N ALA A 267 8.00 14.19 -19.33
CA ALA A 267 7.00 13.63 -18.45
C ALA A 267 6.41 14.70 -17.53
N LYS A 268 5.78 15.72 -18.13
CA LYS A 268 5.15 16.81 -17.36
C LYS A 268 3.80 16.40 -16.78
N ARG A 269 3.13 15.42 -17.41
CA ARG A 269 1.87 14.86 -16.96
C ARG A 269 1.91 13.34 -17.10
N VAL A 270 1.54 12.62 -16.03
CA VAL A 270 1.52 11.16 -15.96
C VAL A 270 0.12 10.70 -15.60
N GLU A 271 -0.50 9.85 -16.43
CA GLU A 271 -1.81 9.25 -16.21
C GLU A 271 -1.66 7.73 -16.15
N PRO A 272 -1.76 7.08 -14.97
CA PRO A 272 -1.59 5.62 -14.80
C PRO A 272 -2.64 4.75 -15.49
N GLY A 273 -3.74 5.33 -15.98
CA GLY A 273 -4.76 4.60 -16.74
C GLY A 273 -5.86 3.94 -15.90
N TYR A 274 -5.89 4.09 -14.59
CA TYR A 274 -6.98 3.54 -13.76
C TYR A 274 -8.32 4.19 -14.08
N VAL A 275 -9.33 3.37 -14.32
CA VAL A 275 -10.60 3.82 -14.96
C VAL A 275 -11.60 4.47 -14.00
N ILE A 276 -11.54 4.18 -12.70
CA ILE A 276 -12.52 4.69 -11.73
C ILE A 276 -12.09 6.03 -11.16
N ASN A 277 -10.95 6.09 -10.47
CA ASN A 277 -10.43 7.32 -9.87
C ASN A 277 -9.73 8.24 -10.87
N LYS A 278 -9.33 7.71 -12.05
CA LYS A 278 -8.69 8.44 -13.14
C LYS A 278 -7.60 9.37 -12.65
N PRO A 279 -6.58 8.84 -11.99
CA PRO A 279 -5.55 9.65 -11.39
C PRO A 279 -4.61 10.24 -12.44
N TRP A 280 -4.00 11.35 -12.07
CA TRP A 280 -2.86 11.88 -12.80
C TRP A 280 -1.93 12.64 -11.87
N PHE A 281 -0.71 12.83 -12.35
CA PHE A 281 0.29 13.68 -11.73
C PHE A 281 0.66 14.82 -12.66
N GLU A 282 0.92 15.99 -12.09
CA GLU A 282 1.44 17.16 -12.80
C GLU A 282 2.75 17.59 -12.18
N TYR A 283 3.77 17.72 -13.02
CA TYR A 283 5.09 18.17 -12.61
C TYR A 283 5.10 19.69 -12.40
N ASN A 284 5.63 20.11 -11.28
CA ASN A 284 5.88 21.50 -10.97
C ASN A 284 7.40 21.77 -11.04
N GLU A 285 7.78 22.69 -11.93
CA GLU A 285 9.19 23.05 -12.18
C GLU A 285 9.83 23.82 -11.01
N ASP A 286 9.04 24.55 -10.22
CA ASP A 286 9.54 25.39 -9.13
C ASP A 286 10.12 24.57 -7.98
N ASP A 287 9.48 23.44 -7.61
CA ASP A 287 9.90 22.57 -6.53
C ASP A 287 10.27 21.15 -6.97
N GLN A 288 10.21 20.91 -8.31
CA GLN A 288 10.61 19.66 -8.96
C GLN A 288 9.83 18.42 -8.48
N LYS A 289 8.54 18.58 -8.13
CA LYS A 289 7.67 17.50 -7.65
C LYS A 289 6.50 17.24 -8.58
N TYR A 290 5.98 16.03 -8.47
CA TYR A 290 4.75 15.59 -9.11
C TYR A 290 3.59 15.68 -8.14
N TYR A 291 2.64 16.55 -8.42
CA TYR A 291 1.43 16.75 -7.63
C TYR A 291 0.31 15.83 -8.10
N ARG A 292 -0.29 15.12 -7.15
CA ARG A 292 -1.33 14.11 -7.40
C ARG A 292 -2.72 14.71 -7.52
N PHE A 293 -3.46 14.18 -8.48
CA PHE A 293 -4.89 14.47 -8.73
C PHE A 293 -5.64 13.15 -8.91
N GLN A 294 -6.93 13.12 -8.56
CA GLN A 294 -7.85 12.02 -8.86
C GLN A 294 -9.29 12.48 -8.75
N TYR A 295 -10.24 11.74 -9.35
CA TYR A 295 -11.66 12.09 -9.38
C TYR A 295 -11.93 13.50 -9.96
N GLY A 296 -11.05 14.03 -10.78
CA GLY A 296 -11.16 15.34 -11.42
C GLY A 296 -10.65 16.52 -10.59
N ASP A 297 -10.04 16.28 -9.41
CA ASP A 297 -9.56 17.34 -8.53
C ASP A 297 -8.21 16.96 -7.87
N LYS A 298 -7.60 17.90 -7.16
CA LYS A 298 -6.41 17.71 -6.35
C LYS A 298 -6.66 16.66 -5.26
N GLN A 299 -5.72 15.77 -5.07
CA GLN A 299 -5.77 14.85 -3.93
C GLN A 299 -5.13 15.54 -2.71
N ILE A 300 -5.95 15.89 -1.75
CA ILE A 300 -5.55 16.64 -0.56
C ILE A 300 -5.48 15.69 0.65
N ASP A 301 -4.47 15.87 1.50
CA ASP A 301 -4.41 15.25 2.82
C ASP A 301 -5.23 16.06 3.83
N ASP A 302 -6.13 15.39 4.57
CA ASP A 302 -7.00 16.01 5.56
C ASP A 302 -6.22 16.45 6.83
N MET A 303 -5.03 15.91 7.06
CA MET A 303 -4.25 16.19 8.26
C MET A 303 -3.64 17.59 8.24
N ASP A 304 -3.11 18.01 7.09
CA ASP A 304 -2.38 19.27 6.95
C ASP A 304 -2.89 20.16 5.80
N GLY A 305 -3.84 19.67 5.02
CA GLY A 305 -4.40 20.40 3.87
C GLY A 305 -3.47 20.46 2.66
N SER A 306 -2.32 19.76 2.68
CA SER A 306 -1.39 19.73 1.54
C SER A 306 -1.92 18.85 0.42
N GLN A 307 -1.57 19.21 -0.82
CA GLN A 307 -1.77 18.31 -1.95
C GLN A 307 -0.68 17.22 -1.93
N LEU A 308 -1.06 15.97 -2.15
CA LEU A 308 -0.10 14.87 -2.22
C LEU A 308 0.89 15.13 -3.36
N ALA A 309 2.18 14.97 -3.07
CA ALA A 309 3.25 15.19 -4.02
C ALA A 309 4.43 14.24 -3.75
N VAL A 310 5.10 13.83 -4.83
CA VAL A 310 6.27 12.94 -4.78
C VAL A 310 7.38 13.42 -5.69
N ASP A 311 8.59 12.93 -5.46
CA ASP A 311 9.77 13.28 -6.25
C ASP A 311 9.97 12.30 -7.41
N ASN A 312 9.55 11.03 -7.24
CA ASN A 312 9.71 9.95 -8.21
C ASN A 312 8.39 9.21 -8.42
N ILE A 313 8.16 8.73 -9.64
CA ILE A 313 7.06 7.84 -9.98
C ILE A 313 7.64 6.62 -10.71
N ILE A 314 7.15 5.43 -10.35
CA ILE A 314 7.36 4.19 -11.10
C ILE A 314 6.01 3.74 -11.65
N LEU A 315 5.95 3.48 -12.95
CA LEU A 315 4.88 2.70 -13.55
C LEU A 315 5.42 1.27 -13.72
N GLN A 316 4.98 0.36 -12.88
CA GLN A 316 5.39 -1.05 -12.88
C GLN A 316 4.31 -1.88 -13.55
N TYR A 317 4.61 -2.44 -14.72
CA TYR A 317 3.68 -3.28 -15.48
C TYR A 317 3.86 -4.72 -15.03
N SER A 318 2.82 -5.30 -14.43
CA SER A 318 2.85 -6.67 -13.89
C SER A 318 1.80 -7.55 -14.58
N ALA A 319 2.17 -8.80 -14.86
CA ALA A 319 1.21 -9.80 -15.29
C ALA A 319 0.12 -9.97 -14.23
N TRP A 320 -1.11 -10.22 -14.66
CA TRP A 320 -2.26 -10.28 -13.76
C TRP A 320 -3.35 -11.19 -14.30
N GLN A 321 -4.21 -11.64 -13.41
CA GLN A 321 -5.50 -12.22 -13.80
C GLN A 321 -6.57 -12.02 -12.71
N GLN A 322 -7.83 -12.13 -13.10
CA GLN A 322 -8.91 -12.33 -12.15
C GLN A 322 -8.93 -13.80 -11.75
N VAL A 323 -8.78 -14.08 -10.45
CA VAL A 323 -8.60 -15.44 -9.92
C VAL A 323 -9.91 -16.12 -9.56
N ASP A 324 -11.01 -15.37 -9.39
CA ASP A 324 -12.32 -15.95 -9.10
C ASP A 324 -13.49 -15.11 -9.61
N ASP A 325 -14.72 -15.65 -9.47
CA ASP A 325 -15.97 -15.00 -9.90
C ASP A 325 -16.37 -13.80 -9.03
N ASN A 326 -15.78 -13.65 -7.84
CA ASN A 326 -15.96 -12.47 -6.97
C ASN A 326 -15.11 -11.27 -7.42
N GLY A 327 -14.24 -11.49 -8.41
CA GLY A 327 -13.42 -10.44 -9.00
C GLY A 327 -12.09 -10.22 -8.30
N TYR A 328 -11.66 -11.11 -7.41
CA TYR A 328 -10.33 -11.04 -6.82
C TYR A 328 -9.26 -11.14 -7.89
N LEU A 329 -8.17 -10.38 -7.70
CA LEU A 329 -7.08 -10.27 -8.65
C LEU A 329 -5.80 -10.89 -8.10
N GLY A 330 -5.03 -11.55 -8.97
CA GLY A 330 -3.65 -11.92 -8.75
C GLY A 330 -2.73 -10.99 -9.57
N PHE A 331 -1.59 -10.63 -8.99
CA PHE A 331 -0.53 -9.89 -9.66
C PHE A 331 0.79 -10.60 -9.46
N ASP A 332 1.58 -10.69 -10.53
CA ASP A 332 2.95 -11.16 -10.45
C ASP A 332 3.80 -10.15 -9.68
N CYS A 333 4.38 -10.63 -8.58
CA CYS A 333 5.27 -9.87 -7.71
C CYS A 333 6.70 -10.41 -7.71
N HIS A 334 6.96 -11.54 -8.39
CA HIS A 334 8.14 -12.37 -8.15
C HIS A 334 9.03 -12.57 -9.37
N SER A 335 8.59 -12.20 -10.57
CA SER A 335 9.40 -12.37 -11.77
C SER A 335 9.99 -11.04 -12.26
N GLY A 336 9.34 -10.40 -13.20
CA GLY A 336 9.80 -9.16 -13.80
C GLY A 336 8.85 -8.62 -14.86
N GLY A 337 9.15 -7.44 -15.38
CA GLY A 337 8.30 -6.81 -16.37
C GLY A 337 8.81 -5.48 -16.84
N LYS A 338 8.05 -4.84 -17.72
CA LYS A 338 8.34 -3.46 -18.15
C LYS A 338 8.12 -2.49 -16.97
N MET A 339 8.86 -1.41 -16.98
CA MET A 339 8.61 -0.27 -16.11
C MET A 339 8.92 1.05 -16.81
N THR A 340 8.39 2.14 -16.26
CA THR A 340 8.81 3.50 -16.61
C THR A 340 9.20 4.21 -15.31
N TYR A 341 10.43 4.72 -15.25
CA TYR A 341 10.91 5.58 -14.17
C TYR A 341 10.73 7.04 -14.55
N ILE A 342 10.18 7.83 -13.65
CA ILE A 342 9.81 9.22 -13.88
C ILE A 342 10.30 10.07 -12.71
N THR A 343 11.07 11.13 -13.02
CA THR A 343 11.58 12.09 -12.04
C THR A 343 11.90 13.42 -12.73
N LYS A 344 11.77 14.54 -12.00
CA LYS A 344 12.15 15.88 -12.46
C LYS A 344 11.69 16.24 -13.89
N GLY A 345 10.47 15.84 -14.23
CA GLY A 345 9.86 16.16 -15.55
C GLY A 345 10.33 15.30 -16.70
N LYS A 346 11.11 14.24 -16.47
CA LYS A 346 11.62 13.30 -17.45
C LYS A 346 11.24 11.87 -17.11
N ALA A 347 11.16 11.03 -18.14
CA ALA A 347 10.92 9.60 -18.04
C ALA A 347 11.93 8.79 -18.84
N VAL A 348 12.16 7.56 -18.40
CA VAL A 348 12.90 6.52 -19.12
C VAL A 348 12.20 5.19 -18.92
N ASP A 349 12.04 4.44 -20.01
CA ASP A 349 11.51 3.08 -19.98
C ASP A 349 12.61 2.07 -19.64
N GLY A 350 12.20 0.97 -19.02
CA GLY A 350 13.12 -0.07 -18.61
C GLY A 350 12.41 -1.33 -18.14
N THR A 351 13.04 -2.02 -17.20
CA THR A 351 12.58 -3.31 -16.69
C THR A 351 12.64 -3.33 -15.17
N TRP A 352 11.62 -3.88 -14.53
CA TRP A 352 11.70 -4.28 -13.14
C TRP A 352 12.01 -5.78 -13.05
N ILE A 353 12.76 -6.16 -12.04
CA ILE A 353 13.14 -7.56 -11.76
C ILE A 353 13.06 -7.79 -10.27
N HIS A 354 12.37 -8.85 -9.86
CA HIS A 354 12.41 -9.30 -8.48
C HIS A 354 13.59 -10.28 -8.30
N PHE A 355 14.45 -10.01 -7.33
CA PHE A 355 15.56 -10.87 -6.96
C PHE A 355 15.16 -11.68 -5.75
N ASP A 356 15.36 -12.96 -5.76
CA ASP A 356 15.04 -14.01 -4.79
C ASP A 356 14.16 -13.67 -3.57
N LEU A 357 13.22 -14.58 -3.27
CA LEU A 357 12.17 -14.43 -2.26
C LEU A 357 12.67 -14.17 -0.82
N GLU A 358 13.85 -14.65 -0.45
CA GLU A 358 14.35 -14.58 0.93
C GLU A 358 15.20 -13.36 1.24
N GLU A 359 15.82 -12.75 0.24
CA GLU A 359 16.72 -11.61 0.39
C GLU A 359 16.38 -10.48 -0.58
N GLY A 360 15.33 -10.68 -1.38
CA GLY A 360 15.12 -9.92 -2.59
C GLY A 360 14.20 -8.74 -2.41
N ALA A 361 14.46 -7.75 -3.22
CA ALA A 361 13.52 -6.70 -3.53
C ALA A 361 13.47 -6.54 -5.05
N THR A 362 12.36 -6.06 -5.54
CA THR A 362 12.24 -5.58 -6.91
C THR A 362 13.25 -4.46 -7.15
N ARG A 363 14.05 -4.60 -8.20
CA ARG A 363 15.00 -3.60 -8.69
C ARG A 363 14.58 -3.12 -10.06
N TYR A 364 15.01 -1.94 -10.42
CA TYR A 364 14.62 -1.24 -11.63
C TYR A 364 15.85 -0.93 -12.48
N PHE A 365 15.77 -1.26 -13.77
CA PHE A 365 16.87 -1.12 -14.72
C PHE A 365 16.40 -0.33 -15.94
N ASP A 366 17.27 0.49 -16.50
CA ASP A 366 17.00 1.21 -17.74
C ASP A 366 17.04 0.26 -18.97
N SER A 367 16.77 0.81 -20.16
CA SER A 367 16.78 0.06 -21.42
C SER A 367 18.14 -0.54 -21.78
N GLN A 368 19.22 -0.07 -21.15
CA GLN A 368 20.60 -0.57 -21.34
C GLN A 368 20.98 -1.61 -20.27
N GLY A 369 20.12 -1.82 -19.27
CA GLY A 369 20.34 -2.76 -18.17
C GLY A 369 21.16 -2.18 -17.01
N TYR A 370 21.33 -0.88 -16.93
CA TYR A 370 21.91 -0.23 -15.74
C TYR A 370 20.83 -0.03 -14.68
N GLU A 371 21.17 -0.33 -13.42
CA GLU A 371 20.24 -0.09 -12.32
C GLU A 371 19.89 1.40 -12.20
N ILE A 372 18.60 1.70 -12.07
CA ILE A 372 18.12 3.06 -11.85
C ILE A 372 18.61 3.59 -10.51
N VAL A 373 19.30 4.73 -10.56
CA VAL A 373 19.64 5.53 -9.38
C VAL A 373 18.57 6.58 -9.19
N PHE A 374 17.82 6.46 -8.12
CA PHE A 374 16.69 7.37 -7.81
C PHE A 374 17.20 8.74 -7.34
N ASN A 375 16.59 9.81 -7.80
CA ASN A 375 16.72 11.09 -7.12
C ASN A 375 16.11 11.01 -5.72
N GLN A 376 16.76 11.65 -4.74
CA GLN A 376 16.32 11.58 -3.34
C GLN A 376 14.93 12.16 -3.14
N GLY A 377 14.09 11.45 -2.41
CA GLY A 377 12.74 11.90 -2.06
C GLY A 377 11.72 10.78 -2.06
N LYS A 378 10.45 11.17 -2.01
CA LYS A 378 9.31 10.26 -1.97
C LYS A 378 9.09 9.60 -3.32
N THR A 379 8.61 8.35 -3.28
CA THR A 379 8.33 7.57 -4.50
C THR A 379 6.89 7.08 -4.52
N TRP A 380 6.21 7.22 -5.65
CA TRP A 380 4.91 6.59 -5.92
C TRP A 380 5.07 5.47 -6.92
N ILE A 381 4.62 4.26 -6.58
CA ILE A 381 4.70 3.08 -7.43
C ILE A 381 3.27 2.70 -7.86
N GLU A 382 3.00 2.81 -9.14
CA GLU A 382 1.75 2.44 -9.78
C GLU A 382 1.89 1.03 -10.35
N ILE A 383 1.15 0.06 -9.80
CA ILE A 383 1.13 -1.32 -10.30
C ILE A 383 0.09 -1.41 -11.41
N ILE A 384 0.56 -1.43 -12.63
CA ILE A 384 -0.25 -1.42 -13.83
C ILE A 384 -0.45 -2.84 -14.34
N GLN A 385 -1.69 -3.20 -14.66
CA GLN A 385 -1.99 -4.42 -15.40
C GLN A 385 -1.28 -4.36 -16.76
N ASP A 386 -0.37 -5.28 -17.07
CA ASP A 386 0.46 -5.26 -18.29
C ASP A 386 -0.36 -5.17 -19.57
N THR A 387 -1.52 -5.83 -19.60
CA THR A 387 -2.49 -5.80 -20.72
C THR A 387 -3.25 -4.46 -20.84
N LYS A 388 -3.03 -3.52 -19.91
CA LYS A 388 -3.63 -2.17 -19.87
C LYS A 388 -2.61 -1.06 -20.12
N SER A 389 -1.43 -1.39 -20.58
CA SER A 389 -0.36 -0.43 -20.86
C SER A 389 -0.78 0.68 -21.85
N ASP A 390 -1.69 0.41 -22.79
CA ASP A 390 -2.22 1.38 -23.74
C ASP A 390 -3.10 2.48 -23.10
N GLU A 391 -3.58 2.26 -21.89
CA GLU A 391 -4.37 3.24 -21.12
C GLU A 391 -3.46 4.27 -20.42
N VAL A 392 -2.18 3.97 -20.27
CA VAL A 392 -1.18 4.83 -19.62
C VAL A 392 -0.78 5.97 -20.57
N LYS A 393 -0.62 7.17 -20.01
CA LYS A 393 -0.12 8.32 -20.77
C LYS A 393 0.96 9.04 -19.98
N VAL A 394 2.07 9.30 -20.65
CA VAL A 394 3.17 10.12 -20.16
C VAL A 394 3.44 11.20 -21.21
N ASN A 395 3.33 12.51 -20.81
CA ASN A 395 3.41 13.66 -21.74
C ASN A 395 4.29 14.77 -21.18
#